data_af3c0ce750781b3d7d67d31524fb75e2
#
_entry.id   af3c0ce750781b3d7d67d31524fb75e2
#
_cell.length_a   1.000
_cell.length_b   1.000
_cell.length_c   1.000
_cell.angle_alpha   90.00
_cell.angle_beta   90.00
_cell.angle_gamma   90.00
#
_symmetry.space_group_name_H-M   'P 1'
#
loop_
_entity.id
_entity.type
_entity.pdbx_description
1 polymer ?
#
loop_
_entity_poly.entity_id
_entity_poly.type
_entity_poly.pdbx_seq_one_letter_code
_entity_poly.pdbx_strand_id
1 'polypeptide(L)'
;MEQKNRILRITRTAVLIALLVVLQAALMPLNNSLITGSIVNLVLIISVMTCGLSSGLCVAAVSPVIARLFGIGPLWSLIPFIAAGNAALVVLWHFIGNRSIGEKKYKARLAALFTAAFAKFLVLYVGIVRIAIPVFLGLPEKQAAVISNMFSIPQLITALTGGTVAFFLIPRLKKAIGGEKG
;
A
#
# COMPACT_ATOMS: atom_id res chain seq x y z
N MET A 1 -16.77 4.40 -25.69
CA MET A 1 -15.38 4.12 -25.26
C MET A 1 -15.16 4.39 -23.78
N GLU A 2 -15.65 5.49 -23.25
CA GLU A 2 -15.44 5.90 -21.83
C GLU A 2 -16.05 4.90 -20.82
N GLN A 3 -17.28 4.44 -21.06
CA GLN A 3 -17.95 3.46 -20.20
C GLN A 3 -17.21 2.12 -20.13
N LYS A 4 -16.69 1.61 -21.24
CA LYS A 4 -15.87 0.38 -21.29
C LYS A 4 -14.60 0.52 -20.46
N ASN A 5 -13.91 1.66 -20.55
CA ASN A 5 -12.71 1.94 -19.78
C ASN A 5 -13.00 2.04 -18.26
N ARG A 6 -14.16 2.58 -17.90
CA ARG A 6 -14.62 2.68 -16.51
C ARG A 6 -14.90 1.29 -15.93
N ILE A 7 -15.62 0.45 -16.67
CA ILE A 7 -15.91 -0.93 -16.26
C ILE A 7 -14.61 -1.71 -16.06
N LEU A 8 -13.70 -1.69 -17.03
CA LEU A 8 -12.40 -2.37 -16.92
C LEU A 8 -11.60 -1.92 -15.70
N ARG A 9 -11.61 -0.63 -15.39
CA ARG A 9 -10.92 -0.09 -14.21
C ARG A 9 -11.54 -0.62 -12.91
N ILE A 10 -12.86 -0.63 -12.80
CA ILE A 10 -13.58 -1.16 -11.63
C ILE A 10 -13.27 -2.65 -11.46
N THR A 11 -13.39 -3.43 -12.53
CA THR A 11 -13.11 -4.87 -12.50
C THR A 11 -11.67 -5.17 -12.06
N ARG A 12 -10.68 -4.46 -12.64
CA ARG A 12 -9.28 -4.61 -12.26
C ARG A 12 -9.04 -4.23 -10.79
N THR A 13 -9.70 -3.19 -10.30
CA THR A 13 -9.60 -2.80 -8.88
C THR A 13 -10.18 -3.86 -7.97
N ALA A 14 -11.34 -4.41 -8.31
CA ALA A 14 -11.96 -5.49 -7.55
C ALA A 14 -11.08 -6.76 -7.52
N VAL A 15 -10.48 -7.13 -8.66
CA VAL A 15 -9.53 -8.25 -8.74
C VAL A 15 -8.29 -8.01 -7.87
N LEU A 16 -7.74 -6.78 -7.85
CA LEU A 16 -6.59 -6.45 -7.01
C LEU A 16 -6.94 -6.49 -5.52
N ILE A 17 -8.14 -6.05 -5.13
CA ILE A 17 -8.63 -6.19 -3.74
C ILE A 17 -8.79 -7.67 -3.39
N ALA A 18 -9.43 -8.46 -4.23
CA ALA A 18 -9.60 -9.89 -4.00
C ALA A 18 -8.25 -10.62 -3.89
N LEU A 19 -7.30 -10.32 -4.79
CA LEU A 19 -5.94 -10.85 -4.74
C LEU A 19 -5.25 -10.49 -3.42
N LEU A 20 -5.37 -9.24 -2.99
CA LEU A 20 -4.79 -8.78 -1.73
C LEU A 20 -5.35 -9.55 -0.54
N VAL A 21 -6.68 -9.74 -0.50
CA VAL A 21 -7.36 -10.51 0.55
C VAL A 21 -6.86 -11.95 0.60
N VAL A 22 -6.82 -12.62 -0.57
CA VAL A 22 -6.34 -14.01 -0.67
C VAL A 22 -4.89 -14.13 -0.22
N LEU A 23 -4.03 -13.20 -0.65
CA LEU A 23 -2.62 -13.19 -0.26
C LEU A 23 -2.46 -12.97 1.26
N GLN A 24 -3.21 -12.03 1.84
CA GLN A 24 -3.19 -11.80 3.28
C GLN A 24 -3.66 -13.03 4.07
N ALA A 25 -4.77 -13.65 3.64
CA ALA A 25 -5.28 -14.86 4.27
C ALA A 25 -4.31 -16.05 4.16
N ALA A 26 -3.70 -16.25 2.99
CA ALA A 26 -2.73 -17.32 2.77
C ALA A 26 -1.44 -17.13 3.59
N LEU A 27 -1.06 -15.89 3.88
CA LEU A 27 0.15 -15.56 4.64
C LEU A 27 -0.10 -15.46 6.15
N MET A 28 -1.36 -15.48 6.58
CA MET A 28 -1.72 -15.40 8.01
C MET A 28 -1.01 -16.46 8.88
N PRO A 29 -0.88 -17.74 8.46
CA PRO A 29 -0.19 -18.76 9.25
C PRO A 29 1.30 -18.47 9.48
N LEU A 30 1.94 -17.69 8.59
CA LEU A 30 3.36 -17.34 8.73
C LEU A 30 3.61 -16.34 9.86
N ASN A 31 2.57 -15.66 10.33
CA ASN A 31 2.63 -14.63 11.39
C ASN A 31 3.78 -13.62 11.22
N ASN A 32 4.10 -13.29 9.96
CA ASN A 32 5.21 -12.43 9.60
C ASN A 32 4.70 -11.10 8.99
N SER A 33 4.68 -10.06 9.81
CA SER A 33 4.22 -8.73 9.41
C SER A 33 5.07 -8.08 8.32
N LEU A 34 6.35 -8.43 8.21
CA LEU A 34 7.22 -7.90 7.17
C LEU A 34 6.81 -8.42 5.77
N ILE A 35 6.53 -9.72 5.66
CA ILE A 35 6.09 -10.33 4.40
C ILE A 35 4.72 -9.77 4.02
N THR A 36 3.75 -9.84 4.95
CA THR A 36 2.39 -9.37 4.70
C THR A 36 2.36 -7.87 4.34
N GLY A 37 3.09 -7.05 5.08
CA GLY A 37 3.20 -5.61 4.80
C GLY A 37 3.84 -5.29 3.46
N SER A 38 4.87 -6.05 3.05
CA SER A 38 5.51 -5.90 1.74
C SER A 38 4.55 -6.20 0.59
N ILE A 39 3.74 -7.24 0.72
CA ILE A 39 2.73 -7.62 -0.28
C ILE A 39 1.60 -6.59 -0.35
N VAL A 40 1.14 -6.07 0.78
CA VAL A 40 0.17 -4.98 0.80
C VAL A 40 0.70 -3.76 0.03
N ASN A 41 1.93 -3.34 0.32
CA ASN A 41 2.56 -2.21 -0.37
C ASN A 41 2.74 -2.47 -1.87
N LEU A 42 3.14 -3.68 -2.26
CA LEU A 42 3.23 -4.09 -3.66
C LEU A 42 1.89 -3.93 -4.39
N VAL A 43 0.81 -4.46 -3.84
CA VAL A 43 -0.53 -4.40 -4.46
C VAL A 43 -1.05 -2.96 -4.53
N LEU A 44 -0.83 -2.15 -3.50
CA LEU A 44 -1.16 -0.72 -3.49
C LEU A 44 -0.48 0.01 -4.66
N ILE A 45 0.82 -0.20 -4.83
CA ILE A 45 1.60 0.45 -5.88
C ILE A 45 1.18 -0.05 -7.26
N ILE A 46 0.98 -1.36 -7.45
CA ILE A 46 0.47 -1.92 -8.70
C ILE A 46 -0.89 -1.32 -9.03
N SER A 47 -1.79 -1.24 -8.05
CA SER A 47 -3.14 -0.68 -8.24
C SER A 47 -3.10 0.76 -8.77
N VAL A 48 -2.34 1.63 -8.13
CA VAL A 48 -2.25 3.03 -8.56
C VAL A 48 -1.54 3.19 -9.91
N MET A 49 -0.53 2.40 -10.19
CA MET A 49 0.28 2.53 -11.40
C MET A 49 -0.37 1.89 -12.64
N THR A 50 -1.32 0.98 -12.46
CA THR A 50 -2.02 0.29 -13.55
C THR A 50 -3.48 0.75 -13.73
N CYS A 51 -4.17 1.05 -12.63
CA CYS A 51 -5.60 1.41 -12.64
C CYS A 51 -5.86 2.89 -12.30
N GLY A 52 -4.83 3.63 -11.88
CA GLY A 52 -4.91 5.06 -11.57
C GLY A 52 -5.21 5.37 -10.10
N LEU A 53 -5.22 6.68 -9.77
CA LEU A 53 -5.27 7.17 -8.39
C LEU A 53 -6.51 6.70 -7.63
N SER A 54 -7.69 6.81 -8.23
CA SER A 54 -8.95 6.40 -7.58
C SER A 54 -8.94 4.94 -7.15
N SER A 55 -8.40 4.05 -8.01
CA SER A 55 -8.25 2.63 -7.72
C SER A 55 -7.27 2.38 -6.58
N GLY A 56 -6.11 3.04 -6.62
CA GLY A 56 -5.11 2.97 -5.55
C GLY A 56 -5.66 3.43 -4.21
N LEU A 57 -6.39 4.54 -4.16
CA LEU A 57 -7.02 5.05 -2.94
C LEU A 57 -8.12 4.11 -2.43
N CYS A 58 -8.92 3.52 -3.33
CA CYS A 58 -9.91 2.53 -2.96
C CYS A 58 -9.25 1.32 -2.26
N VAL A 59 -8.18 0.76 -2.86
CA VAL A 59 -7.42 -0.34 -2.24
C VAL A 59 -6.80 0.09 -0.92
N ALA A 60 -6.26 1.32 -0.83
CA ALA A 60 -5.64 1.86 0.38
C ALA A 60 -6.63 1.95 1.57
N ALA A 61 -7.88 2.33 1.29
CA ALA A 61 -8.92 2.45 2.30
C ALA A 61 -9.52 1.10 2.70
N VAL A 62 -9.77 0.23 1.71
CA VAL A 62 -10.46 -1.05 1.91
C VAL A 62 -9.53 -2.11 2.52
N SER A 63 -8.25 -2.14 2.13
CA SER A 63 -7.31 -3.18 2.56
C SER A 63 -7.16 -3.34 4.08
N PRO A 64 -7.03 -2.27 4.90
CA PRO A 64 -6.88 -2.44 6.35
C PRO A 64 -8.20 -2.87 7.03
N VAL A 65 -9.35 -2.50 6.46
CA VAL A 65 -10.67 -2.95 6.95
C VAL A 65 -10.79 -4.46 6.76
N ILE A 66 -10.54 -4.93 5.55
CA ILE A 66 -10.61 -6.36 5.22
C ILE A 66 -9.58 -7.16 6.02
N ALA A 67 -8.35 -6.68 6.13
CA ALA A 67 -7.32 -7.32 6.95
C ALA A 67 -7.82 -7.51 8.39
N ARG A 68 -8.47 -6.50 8.96
CA ARG A 68 -9.01 -6.57 10.32
C ARG A 68 -10.17 -7.53 10.46
N LEU A 69 -11.05 -7.64 9.46
CA LEU A 69 -12.13 -8.64 9.44
C LEU A 69 -11.59 -10.08 9.49
N PHE A 70 -10.43 -10.32 8.89
CA PHE A 70 -9.71 -11.62 8.97
C PHE A 70 -8.84 -11.77 10.21
N GLY A 71 -8.93 -10.87 11.19
CA GLY A 71 -8.10 -10.92 12.39
C GLY A 71 -6.65 -10.48 12.20
N ILE A 72 -6.30 -9.97 11.03
CA ILE A 72 -4.96 -9.45 10.71
C ILE A 72 -4.88 -7.98 11.16
N GLY A 73 -3.81 -7.67 11.88
CA GLY A 73 -3.60 -6.31 12.37
C GLY A 73 -4.16 -6.05 13.78
N PRO A 74 -3.70 -4.97 14.43
CA PRO A 74 -3.81 -4.85 15.87
C PRO A 74 -5.19 -4.42 16.37
N LEU A 75 -5.70 -3.24 15.97
CA LEU A 75 -6.91 -2.64 16.54
C LEU A 75 -7.75 -1.92 15.47
N TRP A 76 -9.08 -1.91 15.64
CA TRP A 76 -10.01 -1.17 14.78
C TRP A 76 -9.74 0.33 14.73
N SER A 77 -9.40 0.91 15.88
CA SER A 77 -9.08 2.34 16.02
C SER A 77 -7.86 2.79 15.22
N LEU A 78 -6.99 1.87 14.80
CA LEU A 78 -5.81 2.16 13.98
C LEU A 78 -6.09 2.17 12.46
N ILE A 79 -7.24 1.64 12.03
CA ILE A 79 -7.60 1.55 10.60
C ILE A 79 -7.53 2.90 9.87
N PRO A 80 -8.07 4.01 10.39
CA PRO A 80 -7.98 5.30 9.72
C PRO A 80 -6.53 5.76 9.50
N PHE A 81 -5.66 5.53 10.48
CA PHE A 81 -4.24 5.88 10.37
C PHE A 81 -3.50 5.01 9.35
N ILE A 82 -3.83 3.70 9.31
CA ILE A 82 -3.26 2.77 8.34
C ILE A 82 -3.73 3.15 6.93
N ALA A 83 -5.01 3.45 6.76
CA ALA A 83 -5.55 3.91 5.48
C ALA A 83 -4.89 5.22 5.02
N ALA A 84 -4.65 6.18 5.93
CA ALA A 84 -3.95 7.42 5.63
C ALA A 84 -2.50 7.18 5.20
N GLY A 85 -1.77 6.29 5.88
CA GLY A 85 -0.41 5.90 5.49
C GLY A 85 -0.36 5.21 4.12
N ASN A 86 -1.32 4.32 3.84
CA ASN A 86 -1.48 3.68 2.54
C ASN A 86 -1.82 4.70 1.45
N ALA A 87 -2.70 5.66 1.74
CA ALA A 87 -3.06 6.73 0.81
C ALA A 87 -1.85 7.64 0.50
N ALA A 88 -1.03 7.98 1.48
CA ALA A 88 0.20 8.74 1.27
C ALA A 88 1.17 8.02 0.30
N LEU A 89 1.36 6.70 0.49
CA LEU A 89 2.15 5.88 -0.42
C LEU A 89 1.59 5.94 -1.85
N VAL A 90 0.29 5.74 -2.01
CA VAL A 90 -0.40 5.71 -3.30
C VAL A 90 -0.33 7.07 -4.01
N VAL A 91 -0.59 8.15 -3.30
CA VAL A 91 -0.56 9.52 -3.85
C VAL A 91 0.83 9.87 -4.37
N LEU A 92 1.87 9.61 -3.59
CA LEU A 92 3.23 9.92 -4.00
C LEU A 92 3.70 9.04 -5.18
N TRP A 93 3.35 7.75 -5.19
CA TRP A 93 3.61 6.91 -6.36
C TRP A 93 2.87 7.39 -7.61
N HIS A 94 1.64 7.89 -7.48
CA HIS A 94 0.90 8.46 -8.60
C HIS A 94 1.59 9.70 -9.17
N PHE A 95 1.88 10.67 -8.32
CA PHE A 95 2.39 11.97 -8.77
C PHE A 95 3.87 11.94 -9.15
N ILE A 96 4.70 11.16 -8.47
CA ILE A 96 6.13 11.08 -8.75
C ILE A 96 6.44 9.96 -9.74
N GLY A 97 5.91 8.75 -9.51
CA GLY A 97 6.22 7.56 -10.31
C GLY A 97 5.68 7.58 -11.74
N ASN A 98 4.60 8.35 -12.00
CA ASN A 98 4.06 8.55 -13.35
C ASN A 98 4.72 9.71 -14.12
N ARG A 99 5.51 10.55 -13.44
CA ARG A 99 6.20 11.65 -14.11
C ARG A 99 7.33 11.10 -14.99
N SER A 100 7.17 11.24 -16.29
CA SER A 100 8.20 11.30 -17.32
C SER A 100 8.22 10.23 -18.40
N ILE A 101 8.80 10.64 -19.53
CA ILE A 101 8.99 9.89 -20.78
C ILE A 101 10.49 9.51 -20.85
N GLY A 102 10.78 8.28 -21.33
CA GLY A 102 12.16 7.84 -21.56
C GLY A 102 12.96 7.49 -20.29
N GLU A 103 14.27 7.78 -20.28
CA GLU A 103 15.18 7.46 -19.16
C GLU A 103 14.80 8.12 -17.84
N LYS A 104 14.14 9.28 -17.89
CA LYS A 104 13.63 9.96 -16.69
C LYS A 104 12.57 9.15 -15.95
N LYS A 105 11.92 8.16 -16.60
CA LYS A 105 10.95 7.25 -15.95
C LYS A 105 11.57 6.41 -14.83
N TYR A 106 12.78 5.93 -15.04
CA TYR A 106 13.50 5.13 -14.05
C TYR A 106 13.82 5.98 -12.81
N LYS A 107 14.40 7.17 -13.00
CA LYS A 107 14.72 8.11 -11.92
C LYS A 107 13.47 8.54 -11.15
N ALA A 108 12.35 8.80 -11.83
CA ALA A 108 11.11 9.17 -11.19
C ALA A 108 10.53 8.04 -10.33
N ARG A 109 10.57 6.79 -10.78
CA ARG A 109 10.13 5.64 -9.98
C ARG A 109 11.06 5.38 -8.80
N LEU A 110 12.35 5.58 -8.96
CA LEU A 110 13.31 5.47 -7.86
C LEU A 110 13.06 6.55 -6.81
N ALA A 111 12.83 7.79 -7.23
CA ALA A 111 12.43 8.86 -6.33
C ALA A 111 11.11 8.56 -5.62
N ALA A 112 10.09 8.05 -6.36
CA ALA A 112 8.83 7.63 -5.78
C ALA A 112 9.00 6.53 -4.72
N LEU A 113 9.87 5.55 -4.97
CA LEU A 113 10.16 4.46 -4.05
C LEU A 113 10.59 4.99 -2.67
N PHE A 114 11.59 5.86 -2.63
CA PHE A 114 12.11 6.38 -1.37
C PHE A 114 11.18 7.40 -0.72
N THR A 115 10.67 8.37 -1.49
CA THR A 115 9.81 9.43 -0.93
C THR A 115 8.47 8.87 -0.43
N ALA A 116 7.84 7.95 -1.17
CA ALA A 116 6.57 7.37 -0.76
C ALA A 116 6.71 6.42 0.43
N ALA A 117 7.79 5.62 0.48
CA ALA A 117 8.07 4.75 1.62
C ALA A 117 8.32 5.58 2.89
N PHE A 118 9.10 6.63 2.79
CA PHE A 118 9.39 7.53 3.91
C PHE A 118 8.13 8.29 4.37
N ALA A 119 7.33 8.80 3.44
CA ALA A 119 6.10 9.50 3.78
C ALA A 119 5.09 8.56 4.47
N LYS A 120 4.91 7.33 3.97
CA LYS A 120 4.07 6.34 4.65
C LYS A 120 4.57 6.07 6.06
N PHE A 121 5.87 5.84 6.21
CA PHE A 121 6.48 5.63 7.52
C PHE A 121 6.18 6.81 8.47
N LEU A 122 6.39 8.05 8.02
CA LEU A 122 6.11 9.25 8.83
C LEU A 122 4.64 9.33 9.25
N VAL A 123 3.71 9.14 8.31
CA VAL A 123 2.27 9.19 8.61
C VAL A 123 1.89 8.14 9.64
N LEU A 124 2.40 6.92 9.53
CA LEU A 124 2.10 5.86 10.48
C LEU A 124 2.79 6.07 11.82
N TYR A 125 4.05 6.46 11.82
CA TYR A 125 4.80 6.71 13.05
C TYR A 125 4.20 7.88 13.83
N VAL A 126 3.97 9.01 13.20
CA VAL A 126 3.39 10.18 13.86
C VAL A 126 1.93 9.88 14.25
N GLY A 127 1.12 9.38 13.33
CA GLY A 127 -0.30 9.14 13.57
C GLY A 127 -0.57 8.07 14.64
N ILE A 128 0.18 6.95 14.61
CA ILE A 128 -0.07 5.84 15.53
C ILE A 128 0.80 5.95 16.78
N VAL A 129 2.12 6.06 16.61
CA VAL A 129 3.05 5.97 17.75
C VAL A 129 3.05 7.24 18.59
N ARG A 130 2.93 8.42 17.95
CA ARG A 130 2.99 9.70 18.65
C ARG A 130 1.64 10.28 19.03
N ILE A 131 0.55 9.91 18.33
CA ILE A 131 -0.78 10.48 18.56
C ILE A 131 -1.74 9.40 19.08
N ALA A 132 -2.02 8.34 18.31
CA ALA A 132 -3.08 7.39 18.65
C ALA A 132 -2.81 6.65 19.97
N ILE A 133 -1.60 6.12 20.16
CA ILE A 133 -1.24 5.37 21.37
C ILE A 133 -1.33 6.25 22.63
N PRO A 134 -0.64 7.41 22.72
CA PRO A 134 -0.62 8.18 23.95
C PRO A 134 -1.91 8.96 24.22
N VAL A 135 -2.67 9.35 23.18
CA VAL A 135 -3.82 10.26 23.34
C VAL A 135 -5.15 9.51 23.38
N PHE A 136 -5.33 8.49 22.52
CA PHE A 136 -6.63 7.87 22.29
C PHE A 136 -6.78 6.44 22.82
N LEU A 137 -5.69 5.68 22.94
CA LEU A 137 -5.82 4.24 23.11
C LEU A 137 -5.72 3.76 24.56
N GLY A 138 -5.03 4.51 25.46
CA GLY A 138 -4.89 4.14 26.86
C GLY A 138 -4.40 2.71 27.08
N LEU A 139 -3.50 2.20 26.21
CA LEU A 139 -3.07 0.80 26.21
C LEU A 139 -2.11 0.49 27.35
N PRO A 140 -2.13 -0.77 27.89
CA PRO A 140 -1.07 -1.26 28.75
C PRO A 140 0.30 -1.11 28.10
N GLU A 141 1.33 -0.80 28.86
CA GLU A 141 2.68 -0.49 28.37
C GLU A 141 3.24 -1.55 27.41
N LYS A 142 3.11 -2.82 27.75
CA LYS A 142 3.55 -3.94 26.90
C LYS A 142 2.87 -3.94 25.53
N GLN A 143 1.56 -3.68 25.48
CA GLN A 143 0.80 -3.66 24.24
C GLN A 143 1.13 -2.41 23.41
N ALA A 144 1.28 -1.26 24.07
CA ALA A 144 1.72 -0.02 23.43
C ALA A 144 3.11 -0.17 22.79
N ALA A 145 4.06 -0.82 23.47
CA ALA A 145 5.40 -1.09 22.96
C ALA A 145 5.37 -2.00 21.70
N VAL A 146 4.58 -3.07 21.72
CA VAL A 146 4.43 -3.98 20.56
C VAL A 146 3.88 -3.23 19.36
N ILE A 147 2.79 -2.46 19.53
CA ILE A 147 2.17 -1.70 18.43
C ILE A 147 3.12 -0.61 17.94
N SER A 148 3.81 0.10 18.84
CA SER A 148 4.81 1.11 18.45
C SER A 148 5.93 0.51 17.60
N ASN A 149 6.42 -0.67 17.95
CA ASN A 149 7.43 -1.36 17.14
C ASN A 149 6.89 -1.73 15.76
N MET A 150 5.67 -2.27 15.66
CA MET A 150 5.05 -2.64 14.38
C MET A 150 4.88 -1.46 13.42
N PHE A 151 4.61 -0.26 13.94
CA PHE A 151 4.37 0.95 13.14
C PHE A 151 5.58 1.91 13.08
N SER A 152 6.76 1.42 13.43
CA SER A 152 8.04 2.12 13.31
C SER A 152 8.84 1.66 12.08
N ILE A 153 10.11 1.35 12.26
CA ILE A 153 11.05 0.93 11.20
C ILE A 153 10.52 -0.20 10.31
N PRO A 154 9.78 -1.22 10.81
CA PRO A 154 9.23 -2.26 9.95
C PRO A 154 8.35 -1.74 8.82
N GLN A 155 7.62 -0.63 9.03
CA GLN A 155 6.80 -0.02 7.97
C GLN A 155 7.63 0.57 6.83
N LEU A 156 8.77 1.15 7.15
CA LEU A 156 9.72 1.64 6.14
C LEU A 156 10.29 0.46 5.33
N ILE A 157 10.73 -0.60 6.01
CA ILE A 157 11.27 -1.81 5.37
C ILE A 157 10.23 -2.43 4.44
N THR A 158 9.00 -2.62 4.89
CA THR A 158 7.95 -3.23 4.06
C THR A 158 7.56 -2.36 2.87
N ALA A 159 7.54 -1.05 3.02
CA ALA A 159 7.25 -0.12 1.93
C ALA A 159 8.37 -0.11 0.89
N LEU A 160 9.64 -0.15 1.32
CA LEU A 160 10.78 -0.27 0.42
C LEU A 160 10.81 -1.61 -0.30
N THR A 161 10.59 -2.72 0.41
CA THR A 161 10.59 -4.07 -0.17
C THR A 161 9.46 -4.21 -1.20
N GLY A 162 8.22 -3.92 -0.82
CA GLY A 162 7.08 -3.97 -1.75
C GLY A 162 7.24 -3.02 -2.93
N GLY A 163 7.76 -1.82 -2.67
CA GLY A 163 8.06 -0.82 -3.69
C GLY A 163 9.16 -1.26 -4.67
N THR A 164 10.20 -1.93 -4.20
CA THR A 164 11.27 -2.48 -5.04
C THR A 164 10.73 -3.56 -5.97
N VAL A 165 9.93 -4.48 -5.44
CA VAL A 165 9.27 -5.50 -6.28
C VAL A 165 8.35 -4.84 -7.32
N ALA A 166 7.55 -3.86 -6.91
CA ALA A 166 6.68 -3.09 -7.81
C ALA A 166 7.49 -2.39 -8.91
N PHE A 167 8.64 -1.80 -8.57
CA PHE A 167 9.52 -1.10 -9.49
C PHE A 167 9.92 -1.96 -10.69
N PHE A 168 10.25 -3.24 -10.46
CA PHE A 168 10.59 -4.19 -11.53
C PHE A 168 9.36 -4.77 -12.24
N LEU A 169 8.23 -4.94 -11.55
CA LEU A 169 7.02 -5.53 -12.13
C LEU A 169 6.21 -4.56 -12.99
N ILE A 170 6.12 -3.28 -12.61
CA ILE A 170 5.29 -2.26 -13.31
C ILE A 170 5.58 -2.17 -14.80
N PRO A 171 6.84 -2.15 -15.30
CA PRO A 171 7.10 -2.08 -16.73
C PRO A 171 6.52 -3.28 -17.50
N ARG A 172 6.65 -4.49 -16.93
CA ARG A 172 6.13 -5.73 -17.53
C ARG A 172 4.61 -5.75 -17.54
N LEU A 173 3.99 -5.37 -16.42
CA LEU A 173 2.52 -5.29 -16.32
C LEU A 173 1.94 -4.25 -17.29
N LYS A 174 2.55 -3.07 -17.38
CA LYS A 174 2.08 -2.04 -18.34
C LYS A 174 2.22 -2.51 -19.80
N LYS A 175 3.27 -3.27 -20.14
CA LYS A 175 3.42 -3.86 -21.46
C LYS A 175 2.34 -4.92 -21.74
N ALA A 176 2.06 -5.79 -20.77
CA ALA A 176 1.02 -6.81 -20.90
C ALA A 176 -0.40 -6.22 -21.03
N ILE A 177 -0.72 -5.17 -20.23
CA ILE A 177 -2.02 -4.51 -20.26
C ILE A 177 -2.19 -3.61 -21.49
N GLY A 178 -1.12 -3.01 -22.00
CA GLY A 178 -1.11 -2.13 -23.17
C GLY A 178 -0.92 -2.85 -24.50
N GLY A 179 -0.52 -4.11 -24.50
CA GLY A 179 -0.26 -4.92 -25.69
C GLY A 179 -1.51 -5.38 -26.46
N GLU A 180 -2.71 -5.07 -25.97
CA GLU A 180 -3.98 -5.27 -26.70
C GLU A 180 -4.36 -4.11 -27.65
N LYS A 181 -3.42 -3.20 -27.92
CA LYS A 181 -3.57 -2.17 -28.95
C LYS A 181 -2.57 -2.45 -30.08
N GLY A 182 -2.81 -3.54 -30.79
CA GLY A 182 -2.30 -3.82 -32.10
C GLY A 182 -3.45 -3.98 -33.07
#